data_fb799a657479510f532e03bb4c9d4750
#
_entry.id   fb799a657479510f532e03bb4c9d4750
#
_cell.length_a   1.000
_cell.length_b   1.000
_cell.length_c   1.000
_cell.angle_alpha   90.00
_cell.angle_beta   90.00
_cell.angle_gamma   90.00
#
_symmetry.space_group_name_H-M   'P 1'
#
loop_
_entity.id
_entity.type
_entity.pdbx_description
1 polymer ?
#
loop_
_entity_poly.entity_id
_entity_poly.type
_entity_poly.pdbx_seq_one_letter_code
_entity_poly.pdbx_strand_id
1 'polypeptide(L)'
;DDQHGTAVITLAGLTNALKVVGKKKEDVRIVMNGAGAAAISICRLLLKAGFKDVTLCDRKGAIYEGRTEGMNPVKEEMSKLTNLQKKQGTLAEMLVGADVFIGVSAPGAVTTEMVKTMNKDAIIFANPIPEIFPDDAKAGGAKVISTGRSDFPNQINNVLAFPGIFRGAFDVRASDINDEMKIAAAYAIAGLVSDEELCADYILPAAFDSRVKDAVAKATAEA
;
A
#
# COMPACT_ATOMS: atom_id res chain seq x y z
N ASP A 1 1.01 -12.00 -9.95
CA ASP A 1 -0.38 -11.63 -9.97
C ASP A 1 -0.85 -11.05 -8.63
N ASP A 2 -1.08 -11.85 -7.62
CA ASP A 2 -1.42 -11.35 -6.27
C ASP A 2 -0.37 -10.40 -5.71
N GLN A 3 0.85 -10.61 -6.11
CA GLN A 3 2.00 -9.84 -5.67
C GLN A 3 2.04 -8.44 -6.30
N HIS A 4 2.06 -8.36 -7.63
CA HIS A 4 2.22 -7.10 -8.36
C HIS A 4 0.91 -6.31 -8.47
N GLY A 5 -0.21 -6.99 -8.62
CA GLY A 5 -1.52 -6.34 -8.66
C GLY A 5 -1.85 -5.64 -7.36
N THR A 6 -1.62 -6.29 -6.24
CA THR A 6 -1.82 -5.70 -4.91
C THR A 6 -0.93 -4.46 -4.72
N ALA A 7 0.32 -4.51 -5.22
CA ALA A 7 1.21 -3.35 -5.15
C ALA A 7 0.67 -2.15 -5.94
N VAL A 8 0.19 -2.38 -7.16
CA VAL A 8 -0.39 -1.32 -8.01
C VAL A 8 -1.61 -0.69 -7.34
N ILE A 9 -2.54 -1.51 -6.86
CA ILE A 9 -3.77 -1.01 -6.22
C ILE A 9 -3.46 -0.31 -4.89
N THR A 10 -2.51 -0.82 -4.13
CA THR A 10 -2.08 -0.17 -2.88
C THR A 10 -1.52 1.23 -3.17
N LEU A 11 -0.68 1.36 -4.18
CA LEU A 11 -0.16 2.67 -4.59
C LEU A 11 -1.27 3.61 -5.06
N ALA A 12 -2.22 3.10 -5.85
CA ALA A 12 -3.37 3.89 -6.31
C ALA A 12 -4.21 4.40 -5.13
N GLY A 13 -4.59 3.50 -4.22
CA GLY A 13 -5.37 3.86 -3.04
C GLY A 13 -4.63 4.80 -2.11
N LEU A 14 -3.35 4.58 -1.90
CA LEU A 14 -2.53 5.43 -1.04
C LEU A 14 -2.35 6.83 -1.63
N THR A 15 -2.18 6.96 -2.93
CA THR A 15 -2.12 8.25 -3.62
C THR A 15 -3.36 9.10 -3.31
N ASN A 16 -4.54 8.51 -3.42
CA ASN A 16 -5.80 9.18 -3.12
C ASN A 16 -6.03 9.39 -1.62
N ALA A 17 -5.67 8.43 -0.78
CA ALA A 17 -5.77 8.56 0.67
C ALA A 17 -4.93 9.74 1.18
N LEU A 18 -3.74 9.96 0.64
CA LEU A 18 -2.90 11.11 0.98
C LEU A 18 -3.57 12.44 0.64
N LYS A 19 -4.28 12.52 -0.49
CA LYS A 19 -5.06 13.70 -0.85
C LYS A 19 -6.17 13.96 0.17
N VAL A 20 -6.88 12.92 0.60
CA VAL A 20 -7.96 13.04 1.60
C VAL A 20 -7.45 13.63 2.90
N VAL A 21 -6.29 13.20 3.38
CA VAL A 21 -5.71 13.65 4.65
C VAL A 21 -4.80 14.88 4.51
N GLY A 22 -4.53 15.32 3.29
CA GLY A 22 -3.68 16.49 3.04
C GLY A 22 -2.21 16.27 3.36
N LYS A 23 -1.72 15.06 3.26
CA LYS A 23 -0.30 14.70 3.51
C LYS A 23 0.44 14.41 2.20
N LYS A 24 1.75 14.60 2.20
CA LYS A 24 2.62 14.37 1.04
C LYS A 24 3.40 13.08 1.20
N LYS A 25 3.62 12.37 0.09
CA LYS A 25 4.36 11.10 0.09
C LYS A 25 5.79 11.24 0.61
N GLU A 26 6.43 12.39 0.46
CA GLU A 26 7.78 12.66 0.94
C GLU A 26 7.86 12.81 2.46
N ASP A 27 6.74 13.14 3.10
CA ASP A 27 6.69 13.50 4.52
C ASP A 27 6.08 12.41 5.39
N VAL A 28 5.39 11.43 4.79
CA VAL A 28 4.70 10.39 5.56
C VAL A 28 5.64 9.26 5.97
N ARG A 29 5.37 8.73 7.14
CA ARG A 29 6.04 7.54 7.66
C ARG A 29 5.12 6.34 7.55
N ILE A 30 5.59 5.33 6.80
CA ILE A 30 4.85 4.11 6.52
C ILE A 30 5.44 2.96 7.34
N VAL A 31 4.57 2.21 8.00
CA VAL A 31 4.92 0.95 8.66
C VAL A 31 4.16 -0.17 7.97
N MET A 32 4.87 -1.20 7.53
CA MET A 32 4.29 -2.38 6.90
C MET A 32 4.44 -3.58 7.81
N ASN A 33 3.39 -4.36 7.96
CA ASN A 33 3.44 -5.65 8.65
C ASN A 33 3.40 -6.79 7.65
N GLY A 34 4.50 -7.51 7.56
CA GLY A 34 4.76 -8.57 6.60
C GLY A 34 6.09 -8.34 5.89
N ALA A 35 6.77 -9.42 5.56
CA ALA A 35 8.02 -9.40 4.81
C ALA A 35 8.05 -10.53 3.78
N GLY A 36 6.89 -11.02 3.39
CA GLY A 36 6.73 -11.98 2.29
C GLY A 36 6.71 -11.28 0.93
N ALA A 37 6.45 -12.05 -0.12
CA ALA A 37 6.52 -11.58 -1.50
C ALA A 37 5.62 -10.36 -1.77
N ALA A 38 4.39 -10.36 -1.26
CA ALA A 38 3.47 -9.25 -1.44
C ALA A 38 3.97 -7.97 -0.75
N ALA A 39 4.42 -8.08 0.50
CA ALA A 39 4.94 -6.93 1.24
C ALA A 39 6.18 -6.32 0.56
N ILE A 40 7.09 -7.16 0.12
CA ILE A 40 8.31 -6.72 -0.58
C ILE A 40 7.96 -6.02 -1.89
N SER A 41 7.03 -6.57 -2.66
CA SER A 41 6.59 -5.99 -3.92
C SER A 41 5.93 -4.61 -3.73
N ILE A 42 5.04 -4.49 -2.75
CA ILE A 42 4.43 -3.21 -2.37
C ILE A 42 5.52 -2.21 -1.96
N CYS A 43 6.41 -2.61 -1.08
CA CYS A 43 7.47 -1.75 -0.57
C CYS A 43 8.37 -1.22 -1.69
N ARG A 44 8.83 -2.09 -2.59
CA ARG A 44 9.66 -1.69 -3.74
C ARG A 44 8.95 -0.69 -4.65
N LEU A 45 7.67 -0.91 -4.93
CA LEU A 45 6.90 0.00 -5.77
C LEU A 45 6.70 1.36 -5.10
N LEU A 46 6.41 1.39 -3.80
CA LEU A 46 6.28 2.63 -3.05
C LEU A 46 7.59 3.43 -3.04
N LEU A 47 8.72 2.78 -2.80
CA LEU A 47 10.04 3.43 -2.85
C LEU A 47 10.31 4.00 -4.23
N LYS A 48 10.01 3.25 -5.28
CA LYS A 48 10.19 3.69 -6.67
C LYS A 48 9.28 4.88 -7.00
N ALA A 49 8.09 4.93 -6.42
CA ALA A 49 7.14 6.02 -6.61
C ALA A 49 7.48 7.29 -5.79
N GLY A 50 8.53 7.23 -4.97
CA GLY A 50 9.04 8.42 -4.25
C GLY A 50 8.70 8.49 -2.78
N PHE A 51 8.11 7.45 -2.19
CA PHE A 51 7.98 7.35 -0.73
C PHE A 51 9.36 7.10 -0.12
N LYS A 52 9.68 7.80 0.96
CA LYS A 52 11.04 7.81 1.51
C LYS A 52 11.18 7.05 2.82
N ASP A 53 10.16 7.07 3.66
CA ASP A 53 10.23 6.51 5.02
C ASP A 53 9.29 5.31 5.14
N VAL A 54 9.83 4.12 4.90
CA VAL A 54 9.11 2.84 5.02
C VAL A 54 9.87 1.95 5.98
N THR A 55 9.17 1.35 6.93
CA THR A 55 9.72 0.33 7.84
C THR A 55 8.92 -0.95 7.67
N LEU A 56 9.60 -2.06 7.39
CA LEU A 56 9.01 -3.40 7.33
C LEU A 56 9.11 -4.05 8.70
N CYS A 57 8.04 -4.74 9.10
CA CYS A 57 8.02 -5.56 10.31
C CYS A 57 7.67 -7.00 9.96
N ASP A 58 8.27 -7.94 10.65
CA ASP A 58 7.90 -9.35 10.66
C ASP A 58 7.58 -9.80 12.10
N ARG A 59 7.47 -11.10 12.33
CA ARG A 59 7.17 -11.64 13.67
C ARG A 59 8.18 -11.24 14.74
N LYS A 60 9.38 -10.87 14.35
CA LYS A 60 10.46 -10.44 15.25
C LYS A 60 10.51 -8.92 15.42
N GLY A 61 9.56 -8.19 14.83
CA GLY A 61 9.50 -6.74 14.87
C GLY A 61 10.14 -6.08 13.65
N ALA A 62 10.65 -4.86 13.84
CA ALA A 62 11.22 -4.06 12.75
C ALA A 62 12.42 -4.75 12.10
N ILE A 63 12.44 -4.70 10.77
CA ILE A 63 13.60 -5.09 9.97
C ILE A 63 14.52 -3.88 9.87
N TYR A 64 15.79 -4.07 10.22
CA TYR A 64 16.80 -3.02 10.16
C TYR A 64 18.14 -3.60 9.73
N GLU A 65 19.00 -2.79 9.16
CA GLU A 65 20.35 -3.20 8.75
C GLU A 65 21.17 -3.60 9.98
N GLY A 66 21.70 -4.81 9.96
CA GLY A 66 22.45 -5.38 11.08
C GLY A 66 21.66 -6.33 11.98
N ARG A 67 20.34 -6.43 11.77
CA ARG A 67 19.55 -7.46 12.47
C ARG A 67 20.00 -8.85 12.02
N THR A 68 20.23 -9.76 12.98
CA THR A 68 20.69 -11.11 12.71
C THR A 68 19.59 -12.14 12.79
N GLU A 69 18.61 -11.96 13.65
CA GLU A 69 17.56 -12.92 13.90
C GLU A 69 16.47 -12.89 12.83
N GLY A 70 16.14 -14.05 12.27
CA GLY A 70 15.02 -14.19 11.33
C GLY A 70 15.25 -13.53 9.98
N MET A 71 16.50 -13.32 9.57
CA MET A 71 16.83 -12.69 8.29
C MET A 71 16.97 -13.73 7.17
N ASN A 72 16.87 -13.24 5.94
CA ASN A 72 17.15 -13.98 4.70
C ASN A 72 17.70 -12.98 3.66
N PRO A 73 18.17 -13.43 2.47
CA PRO A 73 18.75 -12.51 1.49
C PRO A 73 17.86 -11.34 1.09
N VAL A 74 16.55 -11.56 0.93
CA VAL A 74 15.60 -10.50 0.56
C VAL A 74 15.45 -9.49 1.70
N LYS A 75 15.30 -9.95 2.94
CA LYS A 75 15.23 -9.07 4.11
C LYS A 75 16.50 -8.27 4.30
N GLU A 76 17.66 -8.88 4.05
CA GLU A 76 18.95 -8.20 4.09
C GLU A 76 19.00 -7.06 3.07
N GLU A 77 18.57 -7.32 1.84
CA GLU A 77 18.49 -6.30 0.80
C GLU A 77 17.55 -5.15 1.22
N MET A 78 16.34 -5.50 1.67
CA MET A 78 15.33 -4.51 2.07
C MET A 78 15.75 -3.72 3.31
N SER A 79 16.53 -4.30 4.21
CA SER A 79 17.03 -3.61 5.40
C SER A 79 17.93 -2.41 5.06
N LYS A 80 18.55 -2.43 3.89
CA LYS A 80 19.40 -1.34 3.40
C LYS A 80 18.61 -0.22 2.71
N LEU A 81 17.41 -0.55 2.21
CA LEU A 81 16.54 0.38 1.48
C LEU A 81 15.46 1.01 2.35
N THR A 82 15.15 0.38 3.48
CA THR A 82 14.07 0.78 4.40
C THR A 82 14.64 1.06 5.78
N ASN A 83 13.80 1.68 6.65
CA ASN A 83 14.16 1.94 8.04
C ASN A 83 15.57 2.53 8.17
N LEU A 84 15.83 3.59 7.42
CA LEU A 84 17.18 4.18 7.32
C LEU A 84 17.72 4.68 8.66
N GLN A 85 16.83 4.93 9.63
CA GLN A 85 17.20 5.31 11.00
C GLN A 85 17.53 4.09 11.87
N LYS A 86 17.40 2.87 11.33
CA LYS A 86 17.70 1.61 12.03
C LYS A 86 16.93 1.46 13.34
N LYS A 87 15.66 1.86 13.34
CA LYS A 87 14.77 1.71 14.49
C LYS A 87 14.55 0.24 14.78
N GLN A 88 14.56 -0.10 16.06
CA GLN A 88 14.35 -1.46 16.57
C GLN A 88 13.13 -1.47 17.47
N GLY A 89 12.39 -2.55 17.44
CA GLY A 89 11.23 -2.74 18.32
C GLY A 89 10.12 -3.54 17.67
N THR A 90 9.02 -3.65 18.38
CA THR A 90 7.82 -4.36 17.94
C THR A 90 7.02 -3.54 16.92
N LEU A 91 6.05 -4.19 16.28
CA LEU A 91 5.11 -3.49 15.40
C LEU A 91 4.41 -2.34 16.14
N ALA A 92 3.95 -2.57 17.38
CA ALA A 92 3.30 -1.55 18.20
C ALA A 92 4.20 -0.32 18.41
N GLU A 93 5.48 -0.57 18.70
CA GLU A 93 6.46 0.50 18.88
C GLU A 93 6.74 1.27 17.59
N MET A 94 6.79 0.57 16.45
CA MET A 94 7.00 1.22 15.15
C MET A 94 5.81 2.07 14.72
N LEU A 95 4.58 1.69 15.12
CA LEU A 95 3.37 2.45 14.80
C LEU A 95 3.26 3.79 15.52
N VAL A 96 3.98 3.98 16.62
CA VAL A 96 3.99 5.27 17.32
C VAL A 96 4.48 6.37 16.38
N GLY A 97 3.60 7.35 16.12
CA GLY A 97 3.90 8.46 15.21
C GLY A 97 3.94 8.10 13.73
N ALA A 98 3.47 6.92 13.33
CA ALA A 98 3.34 6.57 11.92
C ALA A 98 2.09 7.21 11.30
N ASP A 99 2.17 7.54 10.02
CA ASP A 99 1.07 8.12 9.24
C ASP A 99 0.26 7.06 8.51
N VAL A 100 0.91 5.99 8.08
CA VAL A 100 0.33 4.93 7.25
C VAL A 100 0.74 3.57 7.79
N PHE A 101 -0.24 2.69 7.91
CA PHE A 101 -0.03 1.26 8.16
C PHE A 101 -0.49 0.46 6.96
N ILE A 102 0.33 -0.46 6.49
CA ILE A 102 0.00 -1.43 5.44
C ILE A 102 0.24 -2.82 5.98
N GLY A 103 -0.83 -3.60 6.10
CA GLY A 103 -0.78 -4.98 6.60
C GLY A 103 -1.02 -5.99 5.50
N VAL A 104 -0.14 -6.96 5.39
CA VAL A 104 -0.23 -8.10 4.44
C VAL A 104 0.23 -9.40 5.14
N SER A 105 -0.10 -9.55 6.39
CA SER A 105 0.35 -10.68 7.21
C SER A 105 -0.85 -11.42 7.83
N ALA A 106 -1.03 -11.36 9.13
CA ALA A 106 -2.00 -12.15 9.86
C ALA A 106 -3.15 -11.31 10.41
N PRO A 107 -4.39 -11.85 10.45
CA PRO A 107 -5.52 -11.13 11.05
C PRO A 107 -5.25 -10.81 12.53
N GLY A 108 -5.81 -9.68 12.99
CA GLY A 108 -5.75 -9.30 14.40
C GLY A 108 -4.38 -8.80 14.89
N ALA A 109 -3.44 -8.52 13.98
CA ALA A 109 -2.11 -8.07 14.37
C ALA A 109 -2.08 -6.63 14.91
N VAL A 110 -3.09 -5.83 14.60
CA VAL A 110 -3.19 -4.43 15.03
C VAL A 110 -4.44 -4.23 15.88
N THR A 111 -4.30 -3.51 16.98
CA THR A 111 -5.39 -3.18 17.90
C THR A 111 -5.78 -1.71 17.79
N THR A 112 -6.96 -1.36 18.29
CA THR A 112 -7.42 0.03 18.42
C THR A 112 -6.40 0.87 19.19
N GLU A 113 -5.83 0.33 20.26
CA GLU A 113 -4.85 1.05 21.08
C GLU A 113 -3.57 1.35 20.29
N MET A 114 -3.14 0.43 19.43
CA MET A 114 -1.99 0.66 18.55
C MET A 114 -2.27 1.78 17.54
N VAL A 115 -3.47 1.83 16.97
CA VAL A 115 -3.88 2.91 16.04
C VAL A 115 -3.88 4.28 16.74
N LYS A 116 -4.28 4.34 18.01
CA LYS A 116 -4.28 5.58 18.79
C LYS A 116 -2.89 6.21 18.92
N THR A 117 -1.83 5.41 18.81
CA THR A 117 -0.44 5.92 18.89
C THR A 117 0.06 6.51 17.58
N MET A 118 -0.65 6.28 16.49
CA MET A 118 -0.30 6.84 15.17
C MET A 118 -0.57 8.34 15.11
N ASN A 119 -0.03 8.99 14.09
CA ASN A 119 -0.30 10.39 13.84
C ASN A 119 -1.78 10.63 13.50
N LYS A 120 -2.23 11.87 13.68
CA LYS A 120 -3.58 12.31 13.33
C LYS A 120 -3.89 11.97 11.87
N ASP A 121 -5.14 11.61 11.60
CA ASP A 121 -5.63 11.24 10.28
C ASP A 121 -4.83 10.08 9.66
N ALA A 122 -4.56 9.06 10.45
CA ALA A 122 -3.86 7.87 10.01
C ALA A 122 -4.60 7.14 8.88
N ILE A 123 -3.81 6.52 8.01
CA ILE A 123 -4.28 5.69 6.89
C ILE A 123 -3.96 4.24 7.21
N ILE A 124 -4.96 3.37 7.12
CA ILE A 124 -4.85 1.93 7.42
C ILE A 124 -5.23 1.12 6.19
N PHE A 125 -4.31 0.34 5.67
CA PHE A 125 -4.53 -0.65 4.61
C PHE A 125 -4.28 -2.05 5.18
N ALA A 126 -5.37 -2.81 5.42
CA ALA A 126 -5.32 -4.12 6.06
C ALA A 126 -5.76 -5.21 5.08
N ASN A 127 -4.82 -5.91 4.48
CA ASN A 127 -5.03 -6.86 3.37
C ASN A 127 -4.43 -8.23 3.64
N PRO A 128 -4.99 -9.31 3.02
CA PRO A 128 -6.32 -9.45 2.41
C PRO A 128 -7.40 -9.68 3.47
N ILE A 129 -7.05 -10.32 4.59
CA ILE A 129 -7.92 -10.46 5.77
C ILE A 129 -7.50 -9.36 6.73
N PRO A 130 -8.44 -8.53 7.21
CA PRO A 130 -8.05 -7.36 7.99
C PRO A 130 -7.22 -7.69 9.23
N GLU A 131 -6.08 -7.07 9.34
CA GLU A 131 -5.26 -7.09 10.57
C GLU A 131 -5.93 -6.30 11.69
N ILE A 132 -6.81 -5.38 11.31
CA ILE A 132 -7.75 -4.68 12.17
C ILE A 132 -9.03 -4.40 11.37
N PHE A 133 -10.19 -4.58 11.98
CA PHE A 133 -11.45 -4.25 11.31
C PHE A 133 -11.68 -2.73 11.23
N PRO A 134 -12.39 -2.25 10.19
CA PRO A 134 -12.60 -0.82 9.99
C PRO A 134 -13.16 -0.07 11.19
N ASP A 135 -14.13 -0.66 11.90
CA ASP A 135 -14.73 -0.01 13.08
C ASP A 135 -13.71 0.19 14.20
N ASP A 136 -12.85 -0.80 14.43
CA ASP A 136 -11.79 -0.72 15.43
C ASP A 136 -10.70 0.27 15.05
N ALA A 137 -10.38 0.34 13.77
CA ALA A 137 -9.42 1.32 13.25
C ALA A 137 -9.97 2.75 13.36
N LYS A 138 -11.24 2.96 13.04
CA LYS A 138 -11.92 4.26 13.23
C LYS A 138 -11.96 4.67 14.70
N ALA A 139 -12.25 3.73 15.59
CA ALA A 139 -12.23 3.98 17.04
C ALA A 139 -10.84 4.42 17.51
N GLY A 140 -9.77 3.97 16.86
CA GLY A 140 -8.40 4.39 17.13
C GLY A 140 -8.02 5.75 16.53
N GLY A 141 -8.88 6.34 15.70
CA GLY A 141 -8.63 7.64 15.08
C GLY A 141 -8.17 7.59 13.62
N ALA A 142 -8.19 6.43 12.96
CA ALA A 142 -7.87 6.33 11.55
C ALA A 142 -8.89 7.08 10.69
N LYS A 143 -8.41 7.82 9.71
CA LYS A 143 -9.25 8.63 8.81
C LYS A 143 -9.64 7.84 7.55
N VAL A 144 -8.72 7.12 6.95
CA VAL A 144 -8.93 6.33 5.73
C VAL A 144 -8.59 4.88 6.02
N ILE A 145 -9.50 3.98 5.69
CA ILE A 145 -9.32 2.55 5.91
C ILE A 145 -9.66 1.80 4.63
N SER A 146 -8.79 0.87 4.26
CA SER A 146 -8.96 0.01 3.10
C SER A 146 -8.69 -1.44 3.48
N THR A 147 -9.45 -2.36 2.92
CA THR A 147 -9.28 -3.80 3.12
C THR A 147 -9.43 -4.56 1.80
N GLY A 148 -9.12 -5.85 1.82
CA GLY A 148 -9.40 -6.73 0.68
C GLY A 148 -10.85 -7.21 0.60
N ARG A 149 -11.71 -6.88 1.56
CA ARG A 149 -13.09 -7.35 1.62
C ARG A 149 -14.04 -6.44 0.86
N SER A 150 -14.99 -7.05 0.16
CA SER A 150 -16.00 -6.33 -0.63
C SER A 150 -17.13 -5.74 0.21
N ASP A 151 -17.26 -6.16 1.45
CA ASP A 151 -18.30 -5.68 2.37
C ASP A 151 -17.90 -4.40 3.12
N PHE A 152 -16.70 -3.88 2.86
CA PHE A 152 -16.21 -2.60 3.39
C PHE A 152 -15.86 -1.62 2.27
N PRO A 153 -15.88 -0.31 2.55
CA PRO A 153 -15.42 0.70 1.59
C PRO A 153 -13.96 0.51 1.19
N ASN A 154 -13.57 1.08 0.05
CA ASN A 154 -12.18 1.11 -0.41
C ASN A 154 -11.58 -0.29 -0.60
N GLN A 155 -12.33 -1.20 -1.21
CA GLN A 155 -11.83 -2.54 -1.48
C GLN A 155 -10.57 -2.51 -2.35
N ILE A 156 -9.52 -3.19 -1.92
CA ILE A 156 -8.36 -3.49 -2.75
C ILE A 156 -8.64 -4.77 -3.52
N ASN A 157 -8.75 -4.64 -4.85
CA ASN A 157 -9.07 -5.75 -5.73
C ASN A 157 -8.17 -5.70 -6.96
N ASN A 158 -7.40 -6.76 -7.17
CA ASN A 158 -6.43 -6.87 -8.27
C ASN A 158 -7.07 -6.78 -9.66
N VAL A 159 -8.37 -7.02 -9.79
CA VAL A 159 -9.09 -6.88 -11.05
C VAL A 159 -9.03 -5.45 -11.61
N LEU A 160 -8.78 -4.45 -10.77
CA LEU A 160 -8.58 -3.07 -11.23
C LEU A 160 -7.27 -2.89 -12.02
N ALA A 161 -6.29 -3.74 -11.82
CA ALA A 161 -4.95 -3.56 -12.40
C ALA A 161 -4.71 -4.44 -13.64
N PHE A 162 -4.88 -5.74 -13.52
CA PHE A 162 -4.31 -6.70 -14.46
C PHE A 162 -4.88 -6.67 -15.87
N PRO A 163 -6.19 -6.67 -16.10
CA PRO A 163 -6.68 -6.67 -17.47
C PRO A 163 -6.14 -5.49 -18.28
N GLY A 164 -6.07 -4.30 -17.66
CA GLY A 164 -5.57 -3.11 -18.33
C GLY A 164 -4.06 -3.13 -18.55
N ILE A 165 -3.29 -3.57 -17.56
CA ILE A 165 -1.82 -3.64 -17.66
C ILE A 165 -1.42 -4.60 -18.77
N PHE A 166 -1.99 -5.79 -18.83
CA PHE A 166 -1.70 -6.75 -19.90
C PHE A 166 -2.11 -6.22 -21.26
N ARG A 167 -3.29 -5.61 -21.34
CA ARG A 167 -3.76 -5.02 -22.60
C ARG A 167 -2.81 -3.94 -23.10
N GLY A 168 -2.40 -3.02 -22.25
CA GLY A 168 -1.46 -1.95 -22.62
C GLY A 168 -0.11 -2.50 -23.04
N ALA A 169 0.43 -3.47 -22.32
CA ALA A 169 1.69 -4.12 -22.67
C ALA A 169 1.62 -4.84 -24.03
N PHE A 170 0.50 -5.53 -24.30
CA PHE A 170 0.29 -6.18 -25.59
C PHE A 170 0.17 -5.16 -26.74
N ASP A 171 -0.55 -4.08 -26.55
CA ASP A 171 -0.78 -3.05 -27.58
C ASP A 171 0.54 -2.47 -28.11
N VAL A 172 1.55 -2.35 -27.25
CA VAL A 172 2.87 -1.84 -27.63
C VAL A 172 3.91 -2.95 -27.81
N ARG A 173 3.52 -4.21 -27.69
CA ARG A 173 4.42 -5.37 -27.80
C ARG A 173 5.62 -5.25 -26.84
N ALA A 174 5.35 -4.83 -25.61
CA ALA A 174 6.37 -4.70 -24.60
C ALA A 174 7.03 -6.04 -24.29
N SER A 175 8.35 -6.04 -24.08
CA SER A 175 9.11 -7.24 -23.71
C SER A 175 8.99 -7.58 -22.23
N ASP A 176 8.57 -6.63 -21.40
CA ASP A 176 8.43 -6.80 -19.97
C ASP A 176 7.41 -5.79 -19.42
N ILE A 177 6.90 -6.04 -18.22
CA ILE A 177 6.07 -5.11 -17.46
C ILE A 177 6.95 -4.55 -16.34
N ASN A 178 7.47 -3.35 -16.56
CA ASN A 178 8.41 -2.69 -15.66
C ASN A 178 7.71 -1.85 -14.58
N ASP A 179 8.50 -1.29 -13.67
CA ASP A 179 7.97 -0.49 -12.55
C ASP A 179 7.31 0.81 -13.03
N GLU A 180 7.82 1.44 -14.09
CA GLU A 180 7.23 2.64 -14.68
C GLU A 180 5.80 2.38 -15.17
N MET A 181 5.57 1.24 -15.82
CA MET A 181 4.23 0.81 -16.25
C MET A 181 3.30 0.58 -15.06
N LYS A 182 3.78 -0.04 -14.00
CA LYS A 182 2.99 -0.29 -12.78
C LYS A 182 2.62 1.02 -12.10
N ILE A 183 3.54 1.96 -11.98
CA ILE A 183 3.29 3.27 -11.40
C ILE A 183 2.31 4.07 -12.25
N ALA A 184 2.47 4.07 -13.57
CA ALA A 184 1.55 4.72 -14.49
C ALA A 184 0.13 4.15 -14.37
N ALA A 185 -0.01 2.82 -14.27
CA ALA A 185 -1.28 2.14 -14.05
C ALA A 185 -1.92 2.56 -12.73
N ALA A 186 -1.14 2.64 -11.65
CA ALA A 186 -1.64 3.07 -10.34
C ALA A 186 -2.19 4.50 -10.39
N TYR A 187 -1.46 5.42 -11.01
CA TYR A 187 -1.91 6.81 -11.15
C TYR A 187 -3.13 6.95 -12.06
N ALA A 188 -3.25 6.12 -13.09
CA ALA A 188 -4.44 6.10 -13.94
C ALA A 188 -5.68 5.65 -13.17
N ILE A 189 -5.54 4.63 -12.32
CA ILE A 189 -6.63 4.16 -11.45
C ILE A 189 -7.02 5.25 -10.46
N ALA A 190 -6.05 5.84 -9.78
CA ALA A 190 -6.28 6.93 -8.83
C ALA A 190 -6.97 8.14 -9.49
N GLY A 191 -6.58 8.48 -10.70
CA GLY A 191 -7.12 9.60 -11.45
C GLY A 191 -8.58 9.43 -11.90
N LEU A 192 -9.13 8.23 -11.86
CA LEU A 192 -10.54 7.98 -12.17
C LEU A 192 -11.49 8.43 -11.04
N VAL A 193 -10.98 8.62 -9.84
CA VAL A 193 -11.73 9.22 -8.75
C VAL A 193 -11.57 10.73 -8.86
N SER A 194 -12.66 11.44 -9.16
CA SER A 194 -12.64 12.90 -9.26
C SER A 194 -12.44 13.55 -7.90
N ASP A 195 -11.93 14.78 -7.87
CA ASP A 195 -11.75 15.52 -6.61
C ASP A 195 -13.08 15.73 -5.87
N GLU A 196 -14.19 15.84 -6.59
CA GLU A 196 -15.52 15.96 -6.00
C GLU A 196 -16.02 14.68 -5.35
N GLU A 197 -15.66 13.52 -5.92
CA GLU A 197 -16.03 12.19 -5.40
C GLU A 197 -15.10 11.74 -4.27
N LEU A 198 -13.86 12.23 -4.25
CA LEU A 198 -12.81 11.79 -3.34
C LEU A 198 -13.17 12.08 -1.89
N CYS A 199 -13.23 11.03 -1.07
CA CYS A 199 -13.46 11.14 0.37
C CYS A 199 -12.85 9.93 1.09
N ALA A 200 -12.94 9.92 2.41
CA ALA A 200 -12.35 8.83 3.22
C ALA A 200 -12.89 7.44 2.85
N ASP A 201 -14.12 7.34 2.40
CA ASP A 201 -14.75 6.08 2.03
C ASP A 201 -14.76 5.81 0.51
N TYR A 202 -14.13 6.68 -0.28
CA TYR A 202 -14.04 6.52 -1.73
C TYR A 202 -12.69 7.00 -2.27
N ILE A 203 -11.70 6.13 -2.20
CA ILE A 203 -10.33 6.39 -2.67
C ILE A 203 -9.95 5.57 -3.91
N LEU A 204 -10.76 4.58 -4.25
CA LEU A 204 -10.56 3.71 -5.40
C LEU A 204 -11.86 3.59 -6.18
N PRO A 205 -11.82 3.48 -7.52
CA PRO A 205 -13.02 3.18 -8.30
C PRO A 205 -13.57 1.79 -7.93
N ALA A 206 -14.84 1.55 -8.20
CA ALA A 206 -15.46 0.25 -7.99
C ALA A 206 -14.78 -0.82 -8.84
N ALA A 207 -14.72 -2.06 -8.33
CA ALA A 207 -14.00 -3.16 -8.97
C ALA A 207 -14.41 -3.42 -10.43
N PHE A 208 -15.65 -3.12 -10.79
CA PHE A 208 -16.20 -3.34 -12.14
C PHE A 208 -16.50 -2.02 -12.88
N ASP A 209 -15.84 -0.92 -12.50
CA ASP A 209 -15.95 0.35 -13.23
C ASP A 209 -15.40 0.16 -14.66
N SER A 210 -16.26 0.39 -15.66
CA SER A 210 -15.93 0.14 -17.07
C SER A 210 -14.79 1.00 -17.60
N ARG A 211 -14.49 2.13 -16.95
CA ARG A 211 -13.43 3.06 -17.36
C ARG A 211 -12.03 2.57 -16.99
N VAL A 212 -11.91 1.69 -16.00
CA VAL A 212 -10.63 1.28 -15.40
C VAL A 212 -9.75 0.57 -16.44
N LYS A 213 -10.27 -0.41 -17.13
CA LYS A 213 -9.53 -1.22 -18.10
C LYS A 213 -8.85 -0.35 -19.16
N ASP A 214 -9.60 0.56 -19.76
CA ASP A 214 -9.08 1.39 -20.85
C ASP A 214 -8.09 2.44 -20.34
N ALA A 215 -8.35 3.06 -19.20
CA ALA A 215 -7.45 4.02 -18.59
C ALA A 215 -6.12 3.38 -18.21
N VAL A 216 -6.15 2.19 -17.60
CA VAL A 216 -4.95 1.44 -17.22
C VAL A 216 -4.17 0.99 -18.45
N ALA A 217 -4.85 0.48 -19.46
CA ALA A 217 -4.22 0.03 -20.70
C ALA A 217 -3.48 1.19 -21.40
N LYS A 218 -4.13 2.33 -21.52
CA LYS A 218 -3.54 3.54 -22.10
C LYS A 218 -2.30 3.99 -21.33
N ALA A 219 -2.42 4.13 -20.03
CA ALA A 219 -1.30 4.58 -19.19
C ALA A 219 -0.11 3.61 -19.24
N THR A 220 -0.38 2.31 -19.25
CA THR A 220 0.65 1.26 -19.35
C THR A 220 1.37 1.33 -20.71
N ALA A 221 0.63 1.52 -21.79
CA ALA A 221 1.19 1.61 -23.13
C ALA A 221 2.05 2.85 -23.34
N GLU A 222 1.73 3.96 -22.68
CA GLU A 222 2.45 5.24 -22.77
C GLU A 222 3.69 5.28 -21.88
N ALA A 223 3.81 4.38 -20.92
CA ALA A 223 4.94 4.32 -20.01
C ALA A 223 6.10 3.46 -20.54
#